data_a1f0c5aebfcc2187c9f275387da249cf
#
_entry.id   a1f0c5aebfcc2187c9f275387da249cf
#
_cell.length_a   1.000
_cell.length_b   1.000
_cell.length_c   1.000
_cell.angle_alpha   90.00
_cell.angle_beta   90.00
_cell.angle_gamma   90.00
#
_symmetry.space_group_name_H-M   'P 1'
#
loop_
_entity.id
_entity.type
_entity.pdbx_description
1 polymer ?
#
loop_
_entity_poly.entity_id
_entity_poly.type
_entity_poly.pdbx_seq_one_letter_code
_entity_poly.pdbx_strand_id
1 'polypeptide(L)'
;MKRIVLCGWCLLLALTVRAAGRIDTLLSILKSNDPGYVFVVAHRGDWRHAPENSIGAIEKAAAMGVDMVEIDIQKTKDGNFILMHDGNIDRMTDGTGSVGDYTTNELKKFRLRCHDGSLSEERIPTLKEALLACKGKVLVNIDKGGDYLAEIAPIIKDTGTEDHVVLKGRNSVEQVKKQLAGYSSIIYMPVADLDSEGAVPYIDSFLSDFRPLALEVIFRTDNFPQLSYVHHIAGSNCRVWINTLWESLCGGHEDEKAMNHPDENWGWVLEQCATIIQTDRPAELIAYLKRKGLRKTAMTSTGKHAPKGVL
;
A
#
# COMPACT_ATOMS: atom_id res chain seq x y z
N MET A 1 -34.97 -23.66 62.89
CA MET A 1 -35.20 -23.03 61.62
C MET A 1 -33.88 -22.38 61.10
N LYS A 2 -33.16 -23.06 60.22
CA LYS A 2 -31.87 -22.58 59.68
C LYS A 2 -32.18 -21.89 58.35
N ARG A 3 -31.86 -20.59 58.24
CA ARG A 3 -31.96 -19.82 57.01
C ARG A 3 -30.68 -20.05 56.18
N ILE A 4 -30.85 -20.62 55.01
CA ILE A 4 -29.80 -20.75 53.98
C ILE A 4 -29.78 -19.43 53.20
N VAL A 5 -28.65 -18.71 53.29
CA VAL A 5 -28.38 -17.55 52.45
C VAL A 5 -27.66 -18.04 51.19
N LEU A 6 -28.36 -18.04 50.06
CA LEU A 6 -27.77 -18.28 48.75
C LEU A 6 -27.06 -17.02 48.28
N CYS A 7 -25.73 -17.03 48.30
CA CYS A 7 -24.90 -15.98 47.71
C CYS A 7 -24.76 -16.25 46.21
N GLY A 8 -25.55 -15.56 45.42
CA GLY A 8 -25.46 -15.61 43.94
C GLY A 8 -24.25 -14.83 43.47
N TRP A 9 -23.24 -15.52 42.98
CA TRP A 9 -22.12 -14.90 42.24
C TRP A 9 -22.58 -14.65 40.81
N CYS A 10 -22.95 -13.40 40.45
CA CYS A 10 -23.07 -12.96 39.11
C CYS A 10 -21.67 -12.77 38.53
N LEU A 11 -21.23 -13.71 37.68
CA LEU A 11 -20.04 -13.56 36.85
C LEU A 11 -20.38 -12.53 35.72
N LEU A 12 -20.01 -11.28 35.92
CA LEU A 12 -19.99 -10.32 34.80
C LEU A 12 -18.86 -10.71 33.84
N LEU A 13 -19.20 -11.36 32.74
CA LEU A 13 -18.32 -11.44 31.57
C LEU A 13 -18.25 -10.03 30.95
N ALA A 14 -17.21 -9.29 31.30
CA ALA A 14 -16.85 -8.08 30.59
C ALA A 14 -16.33 -8.49 29.21
N LEU A 15 -17.18 -8.45 28.18
CA LEU A 15 -16.78 -8.47 26.78
C LEU A 15 -15.97 -7.21 26.52
N THR A 16 -14.64 -7.30 26.62
CA THR A 16 -13.75 -6.23 26.13
C THR A 16 -13.86 -6.20 24.63
N VAL A 17 -14.73 -5.34 24.10
CA VAL A 17 -14.70 -4.97 22.68
C VAL A 17 -13.39 -4.22 22.47
N ARG A 18 -12.38 -4.94 21.97
CA ARG A 18 -11.13 -4.32 21.53
C ARG A 18 -11.45 -3.44 20.33
N ALA A 19 -11.23 -2.14 20.44
CA ALA A 19 -11.33 -1.26 19.27
C ALA A 19 -10.45 -1.82 18.15
N ALA A 20 -11.00 -1.94 16.94
CA ALA A 20 -10.25 -2.41 15.79
C ALA A 20 -9.02 -1.52 15.59
N GLY A 21 -7.86 -2.13 15.41
CA GLY A 21 -6.63 -1.41 15.10
C GLY A 21 -6.73 -0.71 13.74
N ARG A 22 -5.82 0.22 13.48
CA ARG A 22 -5.79 0.92 12.18
C ARG A 22 -5.67 -0.09 11.01
N ILE A 23 -4.85 -1.10 11.15
CA ILE A 23 -4.65 -2.14 10.12
C ILE A 23 -5.93 -2.93 9.88
N ASP A 24 -6.62 -3.36 10.95
CA ASP A 24 -7.91 -4.06 10.82
C ASP A 24 -8.93 -3.22 10.05
N THR A 25 -8.95 -1.90 10.32
CA THR A 25 -9.81 -0.95 9.61
C THR A 25 -9.43 -0.86 8.13
N LEU A 26 -8.15 -0.69 7.81
CA LEU A 26 -7.67 -0.61 6.42
C LEU A 26 -7.95 -1.91 5.66
N LEU A 27 -7.71 -3.07 6.26
CA LEU A 27 -8.01 -4.36 5.65
C LEU A 27 -9.52 -4.56 5.44
N SER A 28 -10.35 -4.12 6.38
CA SER A 28 -11.81 -4.17 6.23
C SER A 28 -12.27 -3.31 5.05
N ILE A 29 -11.76 -2.09 4.93
CA ILE A 29 -12.07 -1.19 3.80
C ILE A 29 -11.54 -1.79 2.49
N LEU A 30 -10.32 -2.33 2.47
CA LEU A 30 -9.72 -2.95 1.28
C LEU A 30 -10.60 -4.11 0.76
N LYS A 31 -11.08 -4.96 1.68
CA LYS A 31 -11.91 -6.13 1.37
C LYS A 31 -13.37 -5.78 1.01
N SER A 32 -13.90 -4.66 1.53
CA SER A 32 -15.28 -4.26 1.26
C SER A 32 -15.52 -3.80 -0.18
N ASN A 33 -14.45 -3.48 -0.91
CA ASN A 33 -14.50 -2.86 -2.25
C ASN A 33 -15.43 -1.64 -2.33
N ASP A 34 -15.54 -0.87 -1.25
CA ASP A 34 -16.33 0.36 -1.20
C ASP A 34 -15.72 1.42 -2.13
N PRO A 35 -16.41 1.86 -3.19
CA PRO A 35 -15.90 2.90 -4.09
C PRO A 35 -15.91 4.30 -3.42
N GLY A 36 -16.61 4.48 -2.31
CA GLY A 36 -16.61 5.72 -1.52
C GLY A 36 -15.33 5.96 -0.73
N TYR A 37 -14.38 5.01 -0.77
CA TYR A 37 -13.07 5.16 -0.14
C TYR A 37 -11.93 4.85 -1.10
N VAL A 38 -11.13 5.86 -1.40
CA VAL A 38 -9.93 5.75 -2.24
C VAL A 38 -8.69 5.68 -1.38
N PHE A 39 -7.91 4.60 -1.54
CA PHE A 39 -6.63 4.40 -0.88
C PHE A 39 -5.58 5.33 -1.46
N VAL A 40 -4.76 5.91 -0.60
CA VAL A 40 -3.57 6.66 -0.98
C VAL A 40 -2.33 5.86 -0.61
N VAL A 41 -1.51 5.59 -1.62
CA VAL A 41 -0.23 4.89 -1.48
C VAL A 41 0.89 5.88 -1.70
N ALA A 42 1.76 6.07 -0.71
CA ALA A 42 2.94 6.91 -0.84
C ALA A 42 4.07 6.11 -1.50
N HIS A 43 4.48 6.50 -2.70
CA HIS A 43 5.58 5.91 -3.46
C HIS A 43 6.91 6.18 -2.75
N ARG A 44 7.61 5.13 -2.34
CA ARG A 44 8.86 5.19 -1.55
C ARG A 44 8.75 5.99 -0.24
N GLY A 45 7.53 6.06 0.33
CA GLY A 45 7.21 6.91 1.48
C GLY A 45 7.02 8.38 1.12
N ASP A 46 7.19 9.30 2.09
CA ASP A 46 7.17 10.76 1.86
C ASP A 46 8.58 11.26 1.48
N TRP A 47 9.03 10.90 0.29
CA TRP A 47 10.38 11.19 -0.19
C TRP A 47 10.65 12.69 -0.45
N ARG A 48 9.62 13.51 -0.48
CA ARG A 48 9.79 14.97 -0.62
C ARG A 48 10.30 15.63 0.66
N HIS A 49 10.08 15.00 1.82
CA HIS A 49 10.46 15.53 3.12
C HIS A 49 11.45 14.63 3.90
N ALA A 50 11.87 13.53 3.31
CA ALA A 50 12.91 12.62 3.80
C ALA A 50 13.54 11.87 2.61
N PRO A 51 14.66 11.18 2.74
CA PRO A 51 15.18 10.34 1.66
C PRO A 51 14.17 9.26 1.25
N GLU A 52 14.04 8.98 -0.05
CA GLU A 52 13.19 7.88 -0.53
C GLU A 52 13.61 6.55 0.11
N ASN A 53 12.65 5.64 0.33
CA ASN A 53 12.92 4.34 0.92
C ASN A 53 13.64 4.40 2.29
N SER A 54 13.47 5.49 3.04
CA SER A 54 14.01 5.64 4.41
C SER A 54 12.96 5.41 5.48
N ILE A 55 13.40 5.19 6.71
CA ILE A 55 12.49 5.11 7.87
C ILE A 55 11.75 6.43 8.07
N GLY A 56 12.43 7.56 7.92
CA GLY A 56 11.83 8.89 8.03
C GLY A 56 10.74 9.13 6.98
N ALA A 57 10.95 8.69 5.73
CA ALA A 57 9.92 8.79 4.68
C ALA A 57 8.68 7.94 5.01
N ILE A 58 8.86 6.72 5.52
CA ILE A 58 7.78 5.84 5.97
C ILE A 58 7.00 6.48 7.13
N GLU A 59 7.69 6.97 8.14
CA GLU A 59 7.05 7.57 9.32
C GLU A 59 6.29 8.86 9.00
N LYS A 60 6.85 9.72 8.14
CA LYS A 60 6.19 10.93 7.66
C LYS A 60 4.92 10.61 6.85
N ALA A 61 4.99 9.64 5.94
CA ALA A 61 3.83 9.17 5.18
C ALA A 61 2.74 8.61 6.11
N ALA A 62 3.12 7.78 7.10
CA ALA A 62 2.19 7.25 8.09
C ALA A 62 1.53 8.36 8.93
N ALA A 63 2.31 9.34 9.39
CA ALA A 63 1.81 10.48 10.16
C ALA A 63 0.87 11.39 9.35
N MET A 64 1.10 11.52 8.04
CA MET A 64 0.23 12.22 7.10
C MET A 64 -1.14 11.56 6.94
N GLY A 65 -1.23 10.25 7.22
CA GLY A 65 -2.46 9.48 7.15
C GLY A 65 -2.67 8.75 5.84
N VAL A 66 -1.60 8.41 5.12
CA VAL A 66 -1.68 7.47 3.97
C VAL A 66 -2.15 6.10 4.45
N ASP A 67 -2.71 5.31 3.55
CA ASP A 67 -3.22 3.99 3.87
C ASP A 67 -2.16 2.92 3.69
N MET A 68 -1.24 3.16 2.75
CA MET A 68 -0.18 2.25 2.39
C MET A 68 1.08 3.05 2.03
N VAL A 69 2.24 2.49 2.31
CA VAL A 69 3.51 2.93 1.72
C VAL A 69 3.97 1.87 0.73
N GLU A 70 4.51 2.31 -0.38
CA GLU A 70 5.24 1.44 -1.28
C GLU A 70 6.73 1.58 -0.99
N ILE A 71 7.45 0.46 -1.05
CA ILE A 71 8.88 0.36 -0.80
C ILE A 71 9.54 -0.57 -1.81
N ASP A 72 10.75 -0.23 -2.21
CA ASP A 72 11.59 -1.06 -3.07
C ASP A 72 12.60 -1.87 -2.26
N ILE A 73 12.86 -3.12 -2.66
CA ILE A 73 13.86 -3.96 -2.01
C ILE A 73 14.97 -4.37 -2.96
N GLN A 74 16.18 -4.46 -2.43
CA GLN A 74 17.36 -5.03 -3.10
C GLN A 74 18.04 -6.04 -2.19
N LYS A 75 18.59 -7.09 -2.80
CA LYS A 75 19.31 -8.15 -2.08
C LYS A 75 20.79 -7.82 -1.96
N THR A 76 21.32 -7.90 -0.75
CA THR A 76 22.73 -7.63 -0.44
C THR A 76 23.62 -8.84 -0.68
N LYS A 77 24.94 -8.64 -0.67
CA LYS A 77 25.94 -9.71 -0.80
C LYS A 77 25.79 -10.84 0.23
N ASP A 78 25.40 -10.50 1.45
CA ASP A 78 25.18 -11.46 2.55
C ASP A 78 23.75 -12.01 2.61
N GLY A 79 22.96 -11.80 1.53
CA GLY A 79 21.64 -12.39 1.33
C GLY A 79 20.49 -11.72 2.10
N ASN A 80 20.73 -10.59 2.75
CA ASN A 80 19.69 -9.79 3.40
C ASN A 80 18.99 -8.89 2.39
N PHE A 81 17.88 -8.25 2.82
CA PHE A 81 17.14 -7.26 2.03
C PHE A 81 17.23 -5.89 2.67
N ILE A 82 17.58 -4.89 1.87
CA ILE A 82 17.59 -3.48 2.22
C ILE A 82 16.59 -2.73 1.35
N LEU A 83 16.22 -1.50 1.76
CA LEU A 83 15.39 -0.63 0.95
C LEU A 83 16.26 0.18 0.00
N MET A 84 16.05 -0.03 -1.29
CA MET A 84 16.71 0.72 -2.37
C MET A 84 15.98 0.47 -3.68
N HIS A 85 15.69 1.52 -4.45
CA HIS A 85 15.09 1.37 -5.76
C HIS A 85 16.09 0.86 -6.79
N ASP A 86 17.24 1.52 -6.88
CA ASP A 86 18.27 1.24 -7.88
C ASP A 86 19.11 0.02 -7.47
N GLY A 87 19.65 -0.68 -8.44
CA GLY A 87 20.66 -1.74 -8.19
C GLY A 87 22.00 -1.20 -7.68
N ASN A 88 22.27 0.12 -7.84
CA ASN A 88 23.44 0.85 -7.38
C ASN A 88 23.08 1.86 -6.32
N ILE A 89 24.01 2.15 -5.40
CA ILE A 89 23.79 3.10 -4.30
C ILE A 89 24.13 4.55 -4.65
N ASP A 90 24.65 4.82 -5.84
CA ASP A 90 25.28 6.08 -6.26
C ASP A 90 24.32 7.27 -6.20
N ARG A 91 23.10 7.12 -6.67
CA ARG A 91 22.11 8.20 -6.70
C ARG A 91 21.64 8.60 -5.31
N MET A 92 21.41 7.59 -4.47
CA MET A 92 20.71 7.77 -3.19
C MET A 92 21.62 7.88 -1.98
N THR A 93 22.96 7.74 -2.14
CA THR A 93 23.88 7.74 -1.00
C THR A 93 25.16 8.55 -1.25
N ASP A 94 25.98 8.69 -0.23
CA ASP A 94 27.36 9.19 -0.33
C ASP A 94 28.39 8.11 -0.76
N GLY A 95 27.90 6.90 -1.09
CA GLY A 95 28.72 5.80 -1.63
C GLY A 95 28.54 5.60 -3.13
N THR A 96 29.21 4.59 -3.70
CA THR A 96 29.12 4.20 -5.10
C THR A 96 29.19 2.68 -5.23
N GLY A 97 28.60 2.11 -6.28
CA GLY A 97 28.69 0.69 -6.61
C GLY A 97 27.39 -0.08 -6.45
N SER A 98 27.42 -1.37 -6.77
CA SER A 98 26.24 -2.22 -6.75
C SER A 98 25.87 -2.66 -5.34
N VAL A 99 24.58 -2.67 -5.02
CA VAL A 99 24.04 -3.20 -3.73
C VAL A 99 24.54 -4.62 -3.48
N GLY A 100 24.57 -5.48 -4.52
CA GLY A 100 25.00 -6.87 -4.41
C GLY A 100 26.49 -7.08 -4.09
N ASP A 101 27.31 -6.03 -4.18
CA ASP A 101 28.75 -6.11 -3.85
C ASP A 101 29.03 -5.87 -2.36
N TYR A 102 28.04 -5.34 -1.61
CA TYR A 102 28.16 -4.95 -0.22
C TYR A 102 27.35 -5.87 0.71
N THR A 103 27.89 -6.12 1.88
CA THR A 103 27.13 -6.67 3.01
C THR A 103 26.20 -5.61 3.60
N THR A 104 25.17 -6.03 4.31
CA THR A 104 24.25 -5.14 5.02
C THR A 104 25.00 -4.16 5.94
N ASN A 105 26.00 -4.66 6.68
CA ASN A 105 26.79 -3.82 7.61
C ASN A 105 27.65 -2.77 6.89
N GLU A 106 28.09 -3.03 5.68
CA GLU A 106 28.81 -2.05 4.85
C GLU A 106 27.85 -1.00 4.33
N LEU A 107 26.68 -1.41 3.81
CA LEU A 107 25.66 -0.50 3.30
C LEU A 107 25.15 0.47 4.38
N LYS A 108 25.00 0.04 5.61
CA LYS A 108 24.59 0.89 6.74
C LYS A 108 25.58 1.99 7.11
N LYS A 109 26.78 2.01 6.55
CA LYS A 109 27.75 3.10 6.75
C LYS A 109 27.45 4.30 5.87
N PHE A 110 26.80 4.11 4.73
CA PHE A 110 26.43 5.18 3.81
C PHE A 110 25.21 5.98 4.31
N ARG A 111 25.26 7.29 4.09
CA ARG A 111 24.16 8.21 4.38
C ARG A 111 23.27 8.35 3.15
N LEU A 112 21.96 8.41 3.38
CA LEU A 112 20.98 8.63 2.33
C LEU A 112 20.95 10.11 1.91
N ARG A 113 20.68 10.34 0.62
CA ARG A 113 20.44 11.67 0.06
C ARG A 113 18.95 11.99 0.01
N CYS A 114 18.61 13.23 0.34
CA CYS A 114 17.30 13.80 0.05
C CYS A 114 17.15 14.10 -1.45
N HIS A 115 15.94 14.37 -1.90
CA HIS A 115 15.64 14.66 -3.31
C HIS A 115 16.35 15.92 -3.85
N ASP A 116 16.70 16.86 -2.99
CA ASP A 116 17.48 18.06 -3.33
C ASP A 116 19.00 17.81 -3.41
N GLY A 117 19.42 16.54 -3.23
CA GLY A 117 20.81 16.11 -3.24
C GLY A 117 21.57 16.31 -1.93
N SER A 118 20.98 16.94 -0.91
CA SER A 118 21.58 17.08 0.41
C SER A 118 21.73 15.72 1.11
N LEU A 119 22.79 15.54 1.88
CA LEU A 119 22.98 14.34 2.70
C LEU A 119 22.18 14.45 4.01
N SER A 120 21.44 13.39 4.32
CA SER A 120 20.76 13.24 5.59
C SER A 120 21.62 12.47 6.61
N GLU A 121 21.17 12.40 7.85
CA GLU A 121 21.74 11.49 8.86
C GLU A 121 21.17 10.07 8.79
N GLU A 122 20.16 9.84 7.95
CA GLU A 122 19.55 8.52 7.78
C GLU A 122 20.45 7.56 6.99
N ARG A 123 20.33 6.29 7.33
CA ARG A 123 21.06 5.19 6.72
C ARG A 123 20.11 4.29 5.94
N ILE A 124 20.67 3.51 5.02
CA ILE A 124 19.90 2.51 4.26
C ILE A 124 19.24 1.54 5.26
N PRO A 125 17.90 1.45 5.32
CA PRO A 125 17.24 0.53 6.23
C PRO A 125 17.17 -0.89 5.64
N THR A 126 17.13 -1.87 6.52
CA THR A 126 16.77 -3.24 6.15
C THR A 126 15.25 -3.35 5.97
N LEU A 127 14.80 -4.37 5.23
CA LEU A 127 13.37 -4.69 5.12
C LEU A 127 12.73 -4.92 6.50
N LYS A 128 13.44 -5.57 7.43
CA LYS A 128 12.97 -5.78 8.80
C LYS A 128 12.68 -4.46 9.52
N GLU A 129 13.59 -3.49 9.45
CA GLU A 129 13.42 -2.18 10.06
C GLU A 129 12.24 -1.42 9.45
N ALA A 130 12.08 -1.48 8.12
CA ALA A 130 10.96 -0.85 7.43
C ALA A 130 9.61 -1.45 7.83
N LEU A 131 9.50 -2.78 7.87
CA LEU A 131 8.28 -3.46 8.30
C LEU A 131 7.91 -3.11 9.75
N LEU A 132 8.90 -3.02 10.66
CA LEU A 132 8.65 -2.59 12.02
C LEU A 132 8.21 -1.12 12.12
N ALA A 133 8.73 -0.24 11.25
CA ALA A 133 8.29 1.15 11.17
C ALA A 133 6.83 1.28 10.71
N CYS A 134 6.37 0.39 9.81
CA CYS A 134 5.00 0.34 9.30
C CYS A 134 4.02 -0.31 10.29
N LYS A 135 4.50 -1.19 11.18
CA LYS A 135 3.65 -2.05 12.03
C LYS A 135 2.59 -1.27 12.80
N GLY A 136 1.33 -1.67 12.62
CA GLY A 136 0.16 -1.06 13.25
C GLY A 136 -0.22 0.32 12.70
N LYS A 137 0.53 0.88 11.75
CA LYS A 137 0.35 2.24 11.24
C LYS A 137 -0.21 2.27 9.82
N VAL A 138 0.39 1.53 8.88
CA VAL A 138 0.07 1.53 7.45
C VAL A 138 0.26 0.15 6.84
N LEU A 139 -0.43 -0.13 5.73
CA LEU A 139 -0.12 -1.26 4.88
C LEU A 139 1.20 -1.02 4.13
N VAL A 140 1.82 -2.08 3.64
CA VAL A 140 3.11 -2.02 2.92
C VAL A 140 2.98 -2.74 1.59
N ASN A 141 3.19 -2.03 0.50
CA ASN A 141 3.42 -2.65 -0.80
C ASN A 141 4.93 -2.82 -1.00
N ILE A 142 5.37 -4.06 -1.20
CA ILE A 142 6.79 -4.37 -1.45
C ILE A 142 6.96 -4.60 -2.94
N ASP A 143 7.57 -3.62 -3.64
CA ASP A 143 7.91 -3.78 -5.05
C ASP A 143 8.97 -4.87 -5.23
N LYS A 144 8.80 -5.71 -6.27
CA LYS A 144 9.62 -6.92 -6.52
C LYS A 144 9.55 -7.98 -5.42
N GLY A 145 8.76 -7.76 -4.35
CA GLY A 145 8.64 -8.70 -3.25
C GLY A 145 8.11 -10.07 -3.65
N GLY A 146 7.28 -10.13 -4.70
CA GLY A 146 6.76 -11.39 -5.24
C GLY A 146 7.85 -12.34 -5.73
N ASP A 147 8.94 -11.81 -6.29
CA ASP A 147 10.07 -12.61 -6.79
C ASP A 147 10.91 -13.23 -5.65
N TYR A 148 10.86 -12.62 -4.48
CA TYR A 148 11.63 -13.01 -3.30
C TYR A 148 10.78 -13.55 -2.15
N LEU A 149 9.50 -13.91 -2.41
CA LEU A 149 8.55 -14.27 -1.33
C LEU A 149 9.11 -15.32 -0.36
N ALA A 150 9.73 -16.39 -0.87
CA ALA A 150 10.26 -17.45 0.00
C ALA A 150 11.38 -16.94 0.94
N GLU A 151 12.12 -15.91 0.53
CA GLU A 151 13.23 -15.35 1.29
C GLU A 151 12.77 -14.25 2.27
N ILE A 152 11.76 -13.47 1.89
CA ILE A 152 11.25 -12.37 2.73
C ILE A 152 10.15 -12.81 3.70
N ALA A 153 9.44 -13.90 3.44
CA ALA A 153 8.36 -14.39 4.30
C ALA A 153 8.80 -14.67 5.75
N PRO A 154 9.99 -15.23 6.02
CA PRO A 154 10.49 -15.33 7.39
C PRO A 154 10.66 -13.97 8.07
N ILE A 155 11.09 -12.93 7.35
CA ILE A 155 11.25 -11.57 7.86
C ILE A 155 9.88 -10.97 8.19
N ILE A 156 8.89 -11.12 7.29
CA ILE A 156 7.52 -10.66 7.47
C ILE A 156 6.91 -11.31 8.73
N LYS A 157 7.11 -12.62 8.89
CA LYS A 157 6.63 -13.37 10.05
C LYS A 157 7.32 -12.94 11.35
N ASP A 158 8.63 -12.77 11.34
CA ASP A 158 9.42 -12.35 12.52
C ASP A 158 9.02 -10.95 13.02
N THR A 159 8.62 -10.08 12.11
CA THR A 159 8.11 -8.74 12.44
C THR A 159 6.63 -8.76 12.87
N GLY A 160 5.89 -9.84 12.60
CA GLY A 160 4.45 -9.95 12.83
C GLY A 160 3.69 -8.91 12.00
N THR A 161 3.99 -8.86 10.69
CA THR A 161 3.39 -7.93 9.72
C THR A 161 2.78 -8.66 8.53
N GLU A 162 2.43 -9.95 8.67
CA GLU A 162 1.88 -10.77 7.59
C GLU A 162 0.58 -10.18 7.00
N ASP A 163 -0.21 -9.54 7.83
CA ASP A 163 -1.46 -8.87 7.45
C ASP A 163 -1.27 -7.43 6.94
N HIS A 164 -0.05 -6.89 6.99
CA HIS A 164 0.26 -5.55 6.49
C HIS A 164 0.72 -5.56 5.03
N VAL A 165 1.21 -6.73 4.54
CA VAL A 165 1.98 -6.82 3.30
C VAL A 165 1.09 -7.07 2.10
N VAL A 166 1.27 -6.25 1.08
CA VAL A 166 0.75 -6.42 -0.28
C VAL A 166 1.94 -6.62 -1.21
N LEU A 167 2.02 -7.79 -1.82
CA LEU A 167 3.01 -8.08 -2.87
C LEU A 167 2.41 -7.79 -4.23
N LYS A 168 3.21 -7.30 -5.16
CA LYS A 168 2.80 -7.13 -6.55
C LYS A 168 3.74 -7.85 -7.51
N GLY A 169 3.25 -8.14 -8.71
CA GLY A 169 4.05 -8.79 -9.74
C GLY A 169 3.26 -9.12 -10.99
N ARG A 170 3.98 -9.71 -11.98
CA ARG A 170 3.46 -10.04 -13.32
C ARG A 170 3.44 -11.55 -13.59
N ASN A 171 3.57 -12.36 -12.54
CA ASN A 171 3.54 -13.82 -12.65
C ASN A 171 2.15 -14.32 -13.06
N SER A 172 2.07 -15.50 -13.67
CA SER A 172 0.76 -16.13 -13.98
C SER A 172 0.01 -16.53 -12.71
N VAL A 173 -1.30 -16.71 -12.81
CA VAL A 173 -2.15 -17.18 -11.69
C VAL A 173 -1.62 -18.48 -11.09
N GLU A 174 -1.18 -19.41 -11.92
CA GLU A 174 -0.62 -20.69 -11.47
C GLU A 174 0.65 -20.50 -10.64
N GLN A 175 1.59 -19.66 -11.14
CA GLN A 175 2.81 -19.32 -10.42
C GLN A 175 2.51 -18.66 -9.08
N VAL A 176 1.59 -17.68 -9.06
CA VAL A 176 1.18 -16.97 -7.84
C VAL A 176 0.55 -17.91 -6.83
N LYS A 177 -0.38 -18.77 -7.25
CA LYS A 177 -0.98 -19.80 -6.37
C LYS A 177 0.08 -20.70 -5.74
N LYS A 178 1.07 -21.11 -6.53
CA LYS A 178 2.20 -21.93 -6.05
C LYS A 178 3.09 -21.17 -5.07
N GLN A 179 3.41 -19.90 -5.37
CA GLN A 179 4.23 -19.06 -4.50
C GLN A 179 3.55 -18.77 -3.15
N LEU A 180 2.24 -18.51 -3.17
CA LEU A 180 1.45 -18.20 -1.97
C LEU A 180 1.02 -19.43 -1.18
N ALA A 181 1.32 -20.66 -1.64
CA ALA A 181 1.02 -21.86 -0.90
C ALA A 181 1.71 -21.84 0.48
N GLY A 182 0.91 -21.73 1.55
CA GLY A 182 1.42 -21.57 2.92
C GLY A 182 1.50 -20.14 3.45
N TYR A 183 1.17 -19.12 2.64
CA TYR A 183 1.22 -17.69 3.01
C TYR A 183 -0.15 -17.01 2.85
N SER A 184 -1.20 -17.59 3.44
CA SER A 184 -2.60 -17.18 3.23
C SER A 184 -2.94 -15.75 3.70
N SER A 185 -2.12 -15.13 4.55
CA SER A 185 -2.32 -13.76 5.04
C SER A 185 -1.78 -12.71 4.08
N ILE A 186 -0.84 -13.09 3.21
CA ILE A 186 -0.19 -12.16 2.28
C ILE A 186 -1.14 -11.88 1.12
N ILE A 187 -1.39 -10.59 0.86
CA ILE A 187 -2.18 -10.14 -0.28
C ILE A 187 -1.28 -10.06 -1.50
N TYR A 188 -1.71 -10.64 -2.62
CA TYR A 188 -1.03 -10.47 -3.91
C TYR A 188 -1.89 -9.64 -4.85
N MET A 189 -1.26 -8.68 -5.49
CA MET A 189 -1.84 -7.78 -6.47
C MET A 189 -1.16 -7.99 -7.83
N PRO A 190 -1.87 -8.49 -8.85
CA PRO A 190 -1.32 -8.59 -10.19
C PRO A 190 -1.15 -7.19 -10.82
N VAL A 191 -0.14 -7.05 -11.67
CA VAL A 191 0.15 -5.83 -12.44
C VAL A 191 -0.07 -6.11 -13.91
N ALA A 192 -0.97 -5.38 -14.55
CA ALA A 192 -1.27 -5.49 -15.98
C ALA A 192 -0.88 -4.21 -16.72
N ASP A 193 -0.06 -4.35 -17.76
CA ASP A 193 0.21 -3.29 -18.74
C ASP A 193 -0.82 -3.44 -19.86
N LEU A 194 -1.83 -2.53 -19.89
CA LEU A 194 -2.94 -2.60 -20.83
C LEU A 194 -2.52 -2.38 -22.30
N ASP A 195 -1.35 -1.80 -22.52
CA ASP A 195 -0.77 -1.65 -23.86
C ASP A 195 -0.13 -2.95 -24.38
N SER A 196 0.00 -3.98 -23.54
CA SER A 196 0.57 -5.27 -23.94
C SER A 196 -0.49 -6.18 -24.56
N GLU A 197 -0.10 -6.95 -25.59
CA GLU A 197 -0.99 -7.86 -26.34
C GLU A 197 -1.69 -8.91 -25.43
N GLY A 198 -1.05 -9.36 -24.38
CA GLY A 198 -1.57 -10.38 -23.45
C GLY A 198 -2.35 -9.82 -22.24
N ALA A 199 -2.58 -8.51 -22.16
CA ALA A 199 -3.16 -7.87 -20.95
C ALA A 199 -4.55 -8.42 -20.60
N VAL A 200 -5.45 -8.48 -21.58
CA VAL A 200 -6.85 -8.90 -21.34
C VAL A 200 -6.94 -10.34 -20.87
N PRO A 201 -6.37 -11.36 -21.56
CA PRO A 201 -6.35 -12.73 -21.05
C PRO A 201 -5.69 -12.89 -19.68
N TYR A 202 -4.63 -12.12 -19.41
CA TYR A 202 -3.97 -12.10 -18.11
C TYR A 202 -4.92 -11.62 -17.02
N ILE A 203 -5.59 -10.49 -17.21
CA ILE A 203 -6.58 -9.93 -16.27
C ILE A 203 -7.70 -10.93 -16.03
N ASP A 204 -8.29 -11.48 -17.09
CA ASP A 204 -9.41 -12.44 -17.00
C ASP A 204 -9.04 -13.68 -16.18
N SER A 205 -7.83 -14.21 -16.37
CA SER A 205 -7.35 -15.34 -15.60
C SER A 205 -7.27 -15.02 -14.10
N PHE A 206 -6.86 -13.81 -13.73
CA PHE A 206 -6.85 -13.40 -12.33
C PHE A 206 -8.25 -13.18 -11.78
N LEU A 207 -9.13 -12.52 -12.51
CA LEU A 207 -10.50 -12.27 -12.07
C LEU A 207 -11.31 -13.57 -11.89
N SER A 208 -11.11 -14.58 -12.76
CA SER A 208 -11.80 -15.87 -12.67
C SER A 208 -11.20 -16.80 -11.61
N ASP A 209 -9.88 -16.98 -11.63
CA ASP A 209 -9.23 -18.11 -10.96
C ASP A 209 -8.55 -17.75 -9.65
N PHE A 210 -8.18 -16.47 -9.43
CA PHE A 210 -7.50 -16.01 -8.23
C PHE A 210 -8.37 -15.04 -7.39
N ARG A 211 -9.13 -14.15 -8.06
CA ARG A 211 -9.99 -13.13 -7.44
C ARG A 211 -9.20 -12.19 -6.52
N PRO A 212 -8.26 -11.41 -7.06
CA PRO A 212 -7.44 -10.51 -6.27
C PRO A 212 -8.30 -9.40 -5.64
N LEU A 213 -7.86 -8.88 -4.48
CA LEU A 213 -8.51 -7.72 -3.85
C LEU A 213 -8.28 -6.43 -4.65
N ALA A 214 -7.15 -6.34 -5.34
CA ALA A 214 -6.80 -5.22 -6.19
C ALA A 214 -5.98 -5.70 -7.40
N LEU A 215 -6.03 -4.93 -8.49
CA LEU A 215 -5.24 -5.12 -9.70
C LEU A 215 -4.66 -3.77 -10.12
N GLU A 216 -3.34 -3.72 -10.28
CA GLU A 216 -2.65 -2.54 -10.79
C GLU A 216 -2.73 -2.53 -12.32
N VAL A 217 -3.17 -1.41 -12.90
CA VAL A 217 -3.19 -1.19 -14.34
C VAL A 217 -2.24 -0.08 -14.72
N ILE A 218 -1.51 -0.29 -15.82
CA ILE A 218 -0.60 0.66 -16.44
C ILE A 218 -1.06 0.88 -17.87
N PHE A 219 -1.08 2.14 -18.33
CA PHE A 219 -1.43 2.51 -19.71
C PHE A 219 -0.79 3.84 -20.09
N ARG A 220 -0.34 3.95 -21.36
CA ARG A 220 0.47 5.11 -21.83
C ARG A 220 -0.37 6.25 -22.37
N THR A 221 -1.59 5.96 -22.85
CA THR A 221 -2.50 6.96 -23.42
C THR A 221 -3.90 6.79 -22.87
N ASP A 222 -4.69 7.85 -22.90
CA ASP A 222 -6.06 7.91 -22.38
C ASP A 222 -7.15 7.61 -23.42
N ASN A 223 -6.78 7.28 -24.66
CA ASN A 223 -7.69 7.14 -25.79
C ASN A 223 -7.57 5.80 -26.54
N PHE A 224 -7.22 4.70 -25.85
CA PHE A 224 -7.09 3.38 -26.50
C PHE A 224 -8.23 2.42 -26.09
N PRO A 225 -8.56 1.43 -26.95
CA PRO A 225 -9.75 0.58 -26.75
C PRO A 225 -9.75 -0.20 -25.44
N GLN A 226 -8.59 -0.68 -24.99
CA GLN A 226 -8.45 -1.48 -23.79
C GLN A 226 -8.67 -0.69 -22.49
N LEU A 227 -8.69 0.63 -22.53
CA LEU A 227 -8.99 1.45 -21.34
C LEU A 227 -10.36 1.11 -20.74
N SER A 228 -11.35 0.80 -21.57
CA SER A 228 -12.68 0.35 -21.10
C SER A 228 -12.60 -0.89 -20.21
N TYR A 229 -11.51 -1.66 -20.30
CA TYR A 229 -11.31 -2.86 -19.49
C TYR A 229 -11.08 -2.56 -18.01
N VAL A 230 -10.65 -1.35 -17.68
CA VAL A 230 -10.52 -0.87 -16.29
C VAL A 230 -11.90 -0.93 -15.56
N HIS A 231 -12.98 -0.54 -16.28
CA HIS A 231 -14.34 -0.65 -15.75
C HIS A 231 -14.80 -2.11 -15.56
N HIS A 232 -14.33 -3.04 -16.41
CA HIS A 232 -14.58 -4.47 -16.24
C HIS A 232 -13.92 -5.02 -14.96
N ILE A 233 -12.67 -4.61 -14.67
CA ILE A 233 -11.98 -4.97 -13.43
C ILE A 233 -12.78 -4.48 -12.21
N ALA A 234 -13.17 -3.21 -12.19
CA ALA A 234 -13.97 -2.62 -11.12
C ALA A 234 -15.32 -3.35 -10.92
N GLY A 235 -16.02 -3.69 -12.03
CA GLY A 235 -17.26 -4.44 -12.01
C GLY A 235 -17.15 -5.88 -11.53
N SER A 236 -15.92 -6.44 -11.49
CA SER A 236 -15.62 -7.80 -11.01
C SER A 236 -15.31 -7.87 -9.52
N ASN A 237 -15.70 -6.87 -8.73
CA ASN A 237 -15.43 -6.76 -7.29
C ASN A 237 -13.93 -6.76 -6.97
N CYS A 238 -13.13 -6.17 -7.84
CA CYS A 238 -11.69 -5.98 -7.70
C CYS A 238 -11.37 -4.48 -7.70
N ARG A 239 -10.56 -4.02 -6.75
CA ARG A 239 -10.11 -2.63 -6.71
C ARG A 239 -9.17 -2.35 -7.85
N VAL A 240 -9.31 -1.18 -8.46
CA VAL A 240 -8.40 -0.69 -9.48
C VAL A 240 -7.33 0.18 -8.82
N TRP A 241 -6.06 -0.17 -9.07
CA TRP A 241 -4.90 0.60 -8.66
C TRP A 241 -4.27 1.27 -9.87
N ILE A 242 -4.11 2.59 -9.81
CA ILE A 242 -3.43 3.40 -10.83
C ILE A 242 -2.28 4.18 -10.16
N ASN A 243 -1.13 4.22 -10.85
CA ASN A 243 0.02 5.03 -10.44
C ASN A 243 -0.02 6.37 -11.16
N THR A 244 -0.07 7.48 -10.42
CA THR A 244 -0.08 8.84 -10.99
C THR A 244 1.30 9.51 -10.99
N LEU A 245 2.37 8.72 -10.92
CA LEU A 245 3.75 9.17 -10.73
C LEU A 245 4.31 9.93 -11.93
N TRP A 246 4.03 9.44 -13.14
CA TRP A 246 4.45 10.05 -14.43
C TRP A 246 3.55 9.58 -15.59
N GLU A 247 3.60 10.32 -16.69
CA GLU A 247 2.67 10.21 -17.83
C GLU A 247 2.44 8.79 -18.35
N SER A 248 3.50 7.99 -18.53
CA SER A 248 3.41 6.66 -19.14
C SER A 248 2.77 5.58 -18.27
N LEU A 249 2.40 5.90 -17.02
CA LEU A 249 1.72 4.97 -16.12
C LEU A 249 0.20 5.16 -16.09
N CYS A 250 -0.29 6.34 -16.48
CA CYS A 250 -1.67 6.77 -16.26
C CYS A 250 -2.25 7.61 -17.42
N GLY A 251 -1.81 7.36 -18.64
CA GLY A 251 -2.34 8.05 -19.83
C GLY A 251 -2.10 9.56 -19.86
N GLY A 252 -1.07 10.04 -19.15
CA GLY A 252 -0.74 11.46 -19.08
C GLY A 252 -1.36 12.21 -17.89
N HIS A 253 -2.18 11.56 -17.05
CA HIS A 253 -2.88 12.16 -15.90
C HIS A 253 -2.06 12.03 -14.61
N GLU A 254 -0.92 12.72 -14.56
CA GLU A 254 0.10 12.58 -13.52
C GLU A 254 0.02 13.60 -12.38
N ASP A 255 0.75 13.34 -11.29
CA ASP A 255 0.74 14.14 -10.06
C ASP A 255 1.16 15.59 -10.28
N GLU A 256 2.22 15.87 -11.08
CA GLU A 256 2.71 17.24 -11.26
C GLU A 256 1.68 18.11 -12.02
N LYS A 257 0.95 17.54 -12.97
CA LYS A 257 -0.16 18.20 -13.64
C LYS A 257 -1.35 18.41 -12.69
N ALA A 258 -1.60 17.44 -11.82
CA ALA A 258 -2.68 17.50 -10.84
C ALA A 258 -2.50 18.63 -9.81
N MET A 259 -1.29 19.10 -9.57
CA MET A 259 -1.03 20.25 -8.68
C MET A 259 -1.77 21.51 -9.13
N ASN A 260 -1.89 21.73 -10.44
CA ASN A 260 -2.59 22.89 -11.00
C ASN A 260 -4.00 22.54 -11.51
N HIS A 261 -4.21 21.31 -11.97
CA HIS A 261 -5.45 20.82 -12.60
C HIS A 261 -5.91 19.49 -11.98
N PRO A 262 -6.28 19.45 -10.68
CA PRO A 262 -6.54 18.20 -9.97
C PRO A 262 -7.74 17.43 -10.54
N ASP A 263 -8.78 18.10 -11.02
CA ASP A 263 -9.96 17.44 -11.58
C ASP A 263 -9.69 16.80 -12.95
N GLU A 264 -8.83 17.43 -13.77
CA GLU A 264 -8.44 16.91 -15.07
C GLU A 264 -7.46 15.73 -14.98
N ASN A 265 -6.78 15.57 -13.85
CA ASN A 265 -5.79 14.53 -13.63
C ASN A 265 -6.29 13.50 -12.61
N TRP A 266 -6.21 13.75 -11.30
CA TRP A 266 -6.73 12.81 -10.30
C TRP A 266 -8.24 12.57 -10.44
N GLY A 267 -9.03 13.60 -10.84
CA GLY A 267 -10.46 13.45 -11.12
C GLY A 267 -10.71 12.49 -12.27
N TRP A 268 -9.98 12.64 -13.37
CA TRP A 268 -10.06 11.72 -14.51
C TRP A 268 -9.68 10.27 -14.10
N VAL A 269 -8.61 10.10 -13.32
CA VAL A 269 -8.20 8.78 -12.82
C VAL A 269 -9.30 8.13 -11.96
N LEU A 270 -10.02 8.92 -11.16
CA LEU A 270 -11.18 8.44 -10.39
C LEU A 270 -12.35 8.05 -11.30
N GLU A 271 -12.58 8.75 -12.40
CA GLU A 271 -13.58 8.40 -13.42
C GLU A 271 -13.24 7.07 -14.10
N GLN A 272 -11.96 6.69 -14.17
CA GLN A 272 -11.54 5.34 -14.57
C GLN A 272 -11.68 4.31 -13.43
N CYS A 273 -12.53 4.55 -12.44
CA CYS A 273 -12.80 3.64 -11.32
C CYS A 273 -11.60 3.34 -10.40
N ALA A 274 -10.54 4.17 -10.41
CA ALA A 274 -9.45 4.00 -9.49
C ALA A 274 -9.92 4.14 -8.03
N THR A 275 -9.67 3.12 -7.22
CA THR A 275 -9.95 3.09 -5.79
C THR A 275 -8.69 2.92 -4.95
N ILE A 276 -7.53 2.81 -5.62
CA ILE A 276 -6.19 2.88 -5.03
C ILE A 276 -5.33 3.75 -5.96
N ILE A 277 -4.71 4.79 -5.42
CA ILE A 277 -3.83 5.68 -6.20
C ILE A 277 -2.46 5.71 -5.52
N GLN A 278 -1.42 5.32 -6.25
CA GLN A 278 -0.04 5.51 -5.85
C GLN A 278 0.47 6.84 -6.38
N THR A 279 1.07 7.64 -5.50
CA THR A 279 1.36 9.05 -5.76
C THR A 279 2.67 9.50 -5.13
N ASP A 280 3.32 10.47 -5.79
CA ASP A 280 4.44 11.27 -5.27
C ASP A 280 3.98 12.53 -4.51
N ARG A 281 2.64 12.76 -4.45
CA ARG A 281 1.99 13.93 -3.82
C ARG A 281 0.92 13.48 -2.79
N PRO A 282 1.28 12.64 -1.79
CA PRO A 282 0.27 12.02 -0.93
C PRO A 282 -0.52 13.02 -0.10
N ALA A 283 0.09 14.12 0.38
CA ALA A 283 -0.60 15.15 1.16
C ALA A 283 -1.69 15.84 0.34
N GLU A 284 -1.35 16.25 -0.88
CA GLU A 284 -2.21 16.96 -1.80
C GLU A 284 -3.36 16.06 -2.29
N LEU A 285 -3.04 14.80 -2.62
CA LEU A 285 -4.05 13.81 -3.01
C LEU A 285 -5.02 13.52 -1.85
N ILE A 286 -4.54 13.36 -0.62
CA ILE A 286 -5.40 13.20 0.58
C ILE A 286 -6.33 14.40 0.73
N ALA A 287 -5.80 15.62 0.58
CA ALA A 287 -6.62 16.84 0.67
C ALA A 287 -7.68 16.90 -0.43
N TYR A 288 -7.32 16.53 -1.67
CA TYR A 288 -8.24 16.45 -2.79
C TYR A 288 -9.36 15.43 -2.55
N LEU A 289 -9.02 14.19 -2.18
CA LEU A 289 -9.99 13.13 -1.93
C LEU A 289 -10.93 13.44 -0.76
N LYS A 290 -10.45 14.13 0.29
CA LYS A 290 -11.29 14.60 1.39
C LYS A 290 -12.34 15.62 0.89
N ARG A 291 -11.95 16.57 0.03
CA ARG A 291 -12.89 17.53 -0.59
C ARG A 291 -13.94 16.83 -1.46
N LYS A 292 -13.57 15.78 -2.17
CA LYS A 292 -14.49 14.94 -2.97
C LYS A 292 -15.35 13.99 -2.13
N GLY A 293 -15.11 13.90 -0.80
CA GLY A 293 -15.85 12.99 0.08
C GLY A 293 -15.46 11.51 -0.03
N LEU A 294 -14.32 11.20 -0.67
CA LEU A 294 -13.82 9.85 -0.97
C LEU A 294 -12.86 9.29 0.09
N ARG A 295 -12.78 9.91 1.26
CA ARG A 295 -12.00 9.44 2.42
C ARG A 295 -12.77 9.62 3.73
N LYS A 296 -14.05 9.32 3.71
CA LYS A 296 -14.86 9.29 4.93
C LYS A 296 -14.67 7.96 5.63
N THR A 297 -13.91 7.94 6.72
CA THR A 297 -13.93 6.80 7.63
C THR A 297 -15.27 6.75 8.36
N ALA A 298 -15.86 5.55 8.47
CA ALA A 298 -17.13 5.30 9.17
C ALA A 298 -17.08 5.54 10.71
N MET A 299 -16.18 6.39 11.21
CA MET A 299 -15.97 6.64 12.63
C MET A 299 -16.62 7.92 13.17
N THR A 300 -17.64 8.49 12.52
CA THR A 300 -18.36 9.66 13.06
C THR A 300 -19.88 9.52 13.08
N SER A 301 -20.44 8.32 13.15
CA SER A 301 -21.87 8.11 13.40
C SER A 301 -22.17 7.59 14.82
N THR A 302 -21.44 8.07 15.84
CA THR A 302 -21.94 7.94 17.21
C THR A 302 -22.89 9.09 17.48
N GLY A 303 -24.19 8.83 17.24
CA GLY A 303 -25.31 9.24 18.07
C GLY A 303 -25.35 10.67 18.58
N LYS A 304 -26.04 11.56 17.85
CA LYS A 304 -26.93 12.53 18.51
C LYS A 304 -28.37 12.14 18.19
N HIS A 305 -28.90 11.18 18.93
CA HIS A 305 -30.34 11.15 19.19
C HIS A 305 -30.63 12.32 20.14
N ALA A 306 -31.12 13.40 19.59
CA ALA A 306 -31.82 14.42 20.37
C ALA A 306 -33.13 13.80 20.87
N PRO A 307 -33.49 13.91 22.15
CA PRO A 307 -34.80 13.48 22.61
C PRO A 307 -35.86 14.39 21.99
N LYS A 308 -36.82 13.80 21.26
CA LYS A 308 -38.04 14.47 20.86
C LYS A 308 -38.81 14.84 22.14
N GLY A 309 -38.84 16.12 22.45
CA GLY A 309 -39.71 16.66 23.48
C GLY A 309 -41.17 16.37 23.16
N VAL A 310 -41.86 15.91 24.19
CA VAL A 310 -43.32 15.82 24.30
C VAL A 310 -43.88 17.26 24.40
N LEU A 311 -44.81 17.61 23.56
CA LEU A 311 -45.99 18.45 23.81
C LEU A 311 -47.12 17.96 22.95
#